data_bafe86ee2bca0e73cb296f53bd4ca058
#
_entry.id   bafe86ee2bca0e73cb296f53bd4ca058
#
_cell.length_a   1.000
_cell.length_b   1.000
_cell.length_c   1.000
_cell.angle_alpha   90.00
_cell.angle_beta   90.00
_cell.angle_gamma   90.00
#
_symmetry.space_group_name_H-M   'P 1'
#
loop_
_entity.id
_entity.type
_entity.pdbx_description
1 polymer ?
#
loop_
_entity_poly.entity_id
_entity_poly.type
_entity_poly.pdbx_seq_one_letter_code
_entity_poly.pdbx_strand_id
1 'polypeptide(L)'
;MISFLAFFLMWAERMNWDVPDCHYQACHWLEHRGNLAVLRCFRGFGKSTILAVYNAWRYYCDRQYRILHQSESDGTAYKTSRDTQNVLRNHPLTKGMLPDGQGTVEQWWVNGALDLRNGSMYAKGILSNVTSARANECQNDDVEVPRNIQTPEAREKLRYRLGEQTHILIPGGRKLYIGTPHTHDSLYDEVESMGADCLTIRLFEKEKRVEAKDATLLHYDLSFRPEYVFAWIHKSARLLVEDVDYKITSSGVEFATAPDTVIDFYADCAWPERFTREEMENRRKETRTVNEWDSQYQLHSKPVGDVRLDPDRIREYNIHPQIRYANRTASLWLGNVQIVGAVAWWDVATGKVKADASAFSLMLTDARGHLYWHICQELTGELAEFDDNDKITGGQVAQIKELVLKYQIPVVCVEVNGPGSFAGKLLRQALKGTGCGVREEFSITNKQKRILDAFEAPLSSRFLWAHTDVLDGPAYDQMRG
;
A
#
# COMPACT_ATOMS: atom_id res chain seq x y z
N MET A 1 -1.05 43.42 5.52
CA MET A 1 -1.50 42.12 5.09
C MET A 1 -1.51 41.19 6.30
N ILE A 2 -2.49 40.31 6.42
CA ILE A 2 -2.53 39.31 7.49
C ILE A 2 -1.70 38.10 7.13
N SER A 3 -1.27 37.32 8.15
CA SER A 3 -0.57 36.05 7.94
C SER A 3 -1.45 35.01 7.25
N PHE A 4 -0.84 34.01 6.62
CA PHE A 4 -1.60 32.91 6.04
C PHE A 4 -2.39 32.15 7.10
N LEU A 5 -1.84 31.93 8.26
CA LEU A 5 -2.54 31.28 9.38
C LEU A 5 -3.81 32.06 9.75
N ALA A 6 -3.73 33.38 9.91
CA ALA A 6 -4.92 34.19 10.22
C ALA A 6 -5.98 34.11 9.12
N PHE A 7 -5.55 34.17 7.85
CA PHE A 7 -6.44 34.01 6.71
C PHE A 7 -7.12 32.63 6.67
N PHE A 8 -6.36 31.57 6.96
CA PHE A 8 -6.88 30.21 7.04
C PHE A 8 -7.88 30.02 8.17
N LEU A 9 -7.61 30.58 9.37
CA LEU A 9 -8.53 30.50 10.51
C LEU A 9 -9.87 31.21 10.25
N MET A 10 -9.86 32.36 9.57
CA MET A 10 -11.09 33.04 9.15
C MET A 10 -11.93 32.17 8.18
N TRP A 11 -11.25 31.43 7.29
CA TRP A 11 -11.93 30.50 6.40
C TRP A 11 -12.48 29.28 7.16
N ALA A 12 -11.67 28.70 8.04
CA ALA A 12 -12.07 27.56 8.87
C ALA A 12 -13.28 27.88 9.76
N GLU A 13 -13.31 29.07 10.37
CA GLU A 13 -14.47 29.55 11.14
C GLU A 13 -15.73 29.65 10.26
N ARG A 14 -15.60 30.22 9.07
CA ARG A 14 -16.72 30.30 8.11
C ARG A 14 -17.24 28.92 7.70
N MET A 15 -16.35 27.93 7.56
CA MET A 15 -16.68 26.56 7.18
C MET A 15 -17.06 25.67 8.38
N ASN A 16 -17.00 26.24 9.58
CA ASN A 16 -17.22 25.50 10.85
C ASN A 16 -16.30 24.27 10.97
N TRP A 17 -15.00 24.47 10.70
CA TRP A 17 -13.98 23.43 10.84
C TRP A 17 -13.26 23.54 12.16
N ASP A 18 -13.05 22.40 12.82
CA ASP A 18 -12.07 22.28 13.88
C ASP A 18 -10.67 22.21 13.25
N VAL A 19 -9.76 23.06 13.75
CA VAL A 19 -8.40 23.16 13.22
C VAL A 19 -7.42 22.49 14.18
N PRO A 20 -6.84 21.35 13.82
CA PRO A 20 -5.86 20.66 14.65
C PRO A 20 -4.49 21.36 14.63
N ASP A 21 -3.66 21.11 15.64
CA ASP A 21 -2.31 21.71 15.77
C ASP A 21 -1.44 21.45 14.54
N CYS A 22 -1.56 20.28 13.91
CA CYS A 22 -0.82 19.97 12.69
C CYS A 22 -1.18 20.87 11.50
N HIS A 23 -2.39 21.43 11.43
CA HIS A 23 -2.77 22.44 10.43
C HIS A 23 -2.16 23.80 10.74
N TYR A 24 -2.07 24.21 12.03
CA TYR A 24 -1.34 25.41 12.41
C TYR A 24 0.12 25.35 11.96
N GLN A 25 0.78 24.22 12.19
CA GLN A 25 2.16 23.99 11.78
C GLN A 25 2.31 24.06 10.25
N ALA A 26 1.43 23.42 9.50
CA ALA A 26 1.47 23.46 8.03
C ALA A 26 1.23 24.86 7.47
N CYS A 27 0.27 25.61 8.01
CA CYS A 27 -0.02 26.97 7.58
C CYS A 27 1.16 27.91 7.84
N HIS A 28 1.75 27.85 9.03
CA HIS A 28 2.93 28.65 9.37
C HIS A 28 4.10 28.31 8.44
N TRP A 29 4.36 27.04 8.21
CA TRP A 29 5.44 26.60 7.33
C TRP A 29 5.20 27.03 5.86
N LEU A 30 3.99 26.89 5.32
CA LEU A 30 3.66 27.31 3.95
C LEU A 30 3.93 28.78 3.70
N GLU A 31 3.69 29.64 4.69
CA GLU A 31 3.99 31.07 4.61
C GLU A 31 5.49 31.36 4.55
N HIS A 32 6.30 30.66 5.36
CA HIS A 32 7.71 30.99 5.61
C HIS A 32 8.72 30.11 4.88
N ARG A 33 8.26 29.04 4.24
CA ARG A 33 9.10 28.06 3.54
C ARG A 33 10.02 28.65 2.49
N GLY A 34 11.10 27.93 2.19
CA GLY A 34 12.02 28.24 1.11
C GLY A 34 11.39 28.16 -0.31
N ASN A 35 12.17 28.56 -1.32
CA ASN A 35 11.68 28.57 -2.71
C ASN A 35 11.52 27.16 -3.27
N LEU A 36 12.34 26.20 -2.88
CA LEU A 36 12.15 24.77 -3.16
C LEU A 36 11.71 24.10 -1.88
N ALA A 37 10.52 23.51 -1.87
CA ALA A 37 9.93 23.00 -0.64
C ALA A 37 9.09 21.74 -0.85
N VAL A 38 9.07 20.89 0.19
CA VAL A 38 8.32 19.61 0.21
C VAL A 38 7.50 19.53 1.48
N LEU A 39 6.19 19.34 1.33
CA LEU A 39 5.27 19.02 2.41
C LEU A 39 4.81 17.57 2.28
N ARG A 40 5.23 16.71 3.21
CA ARG A 40 4.75 15.34 3.32
C ARG A 40 3.70 15.27 4.42
N CYS A 41 2.52 14.79 4.10
CA CYS A 41 1.43 14.65 5.07
C CYS A 41 0.77 13.28 4.95
N PHE A 42 0.30 12.76 6.10
CA PHE A 42 -0.45 11.53 6.15
C PHE A 42 -1.78 11.62 5.39
N ARG A 43 -2.29 10.47 4.97
CA ARG A 43 -3.55 10.38 4.23
C ARG A 43 -4.73 10.86 5.08
N GLY A 44 -5.53 11.77 4.51
CA GLY A 44 -6.66 12.38 5.20
C GLY A 44 -6.30 13.65 5.98
N PHE A 45 -5.06 14.15 5.86
CA PHE A 45 -4.62 15.41 6.46
C PHE A 45 -5.39 16.64 5.96
N GLY A 46 -5.89 16.61 4.71
CA GLY A 46 -6.56 17.77 4.11
C GLY A 46 -5.62 18.71 3.34
N LYS A 47 -4.48 18.20 2.87
CA LYS A 47 -3.44 18.99 2.19
C LYS A 47 -3.94 19.83 1.02
N SER A 48 -4.76 19.27 0.13
CA SER A 48 -5.30 20.01 -1.05
C SER A 48 -6.26 21.12 -0.62
N THR A 49 -7.01 20.92 0.46
CA THR A 49 -7.89 21.96 1.03
C THR A 49 -7.07 23.12 1.59
N ILE A 50 -6.02 22.85 2.36
CA ILE A 50 -5.12 23.89 2.88
C ILE A 50 -4.45 24.62 1.71
N LEU A 51 -4.02 23.89 0.68
CA LEU A 51 -3.39 24.47 -0.50
C LEU A 51 -4.35 25.41 -1.27
N ALA A 52 -5.63 25.06 -1.39
CA ALA A 52 -6.62 25.92 -2.01
C ALA A 52 -6.79 27.26 -1.27
N VAL A 53 -6.79 27.23 0.07
CA VAL A 53 -6.84 28.44 0.89
C VAL A 53 -5.53 29.24 0.80
N TYR A 54 -4.38 28.55 0.78
CA TYR A 54 -3.08 29.16 0.55
C TYR A 54 -3.02 29.91 -0.79
N ASN A 55 -3.53 29.32 -1.85
CA ASN A 55 -3.59 29.95 -3.16
C ASN A 55 -4.40 31.25 -3.14
N ALA A 56 -5.57 31.23 -2.50
CA ALA A 56 -6.40 32.43 -2.33
C ALA A 56 -5.68 33.52 -1.52
N TRP A 57 -4.99 33.14 -0.46
CA TRP A 57 -4.16 34.07 0.33
C TRP A 57 -3.02 34.67 -0.49
N ARG A 58 -2.36 33.91 -1.36
CA ARG A 58 -1.32 34.45 -2.27
C ARG A 58 -1.88 35.54 -3.17
N TYR A 59 -3.07 35.34 -3.74
CA TYR A 59 -3.75 36.35 -4.56
C TYR A 59 -4.23 37.56 -3.73
N TYR A 60 -4.61 37.35 -2.49
CA TYR A 60 -4.89 38.44 -1.55
C TYR A 60 -3.65 39.30 -1.29
N CYS A 61 -2.47 38.68 -1.18
CA CYS A 61 -1.20 39.36 -0.99
C CYS A 61 -0.70 40.06 -2.26
N ASP A 62 -0.85 39.42 -3.43
CA ASP A 62 -0.36 39.92 -4.72
C ASP A 62 -1.29 39.45 -5.87
N ARG A 63 -2.01 40.37 -6.45
CA ARG A 63 -2.91 40.08 -7.58
C ARG A 63 -2.19 39.76 -8.89
N GLN A 64 -0.90 39.99 -8.97
CA GLN A 64 -0.05 39.65 -10.12
C GLN A 64 0.57 38.25 -10.00
N TYR A 65 0.36 37.59 -8.85
CA TYR A 65 0.89 36.24 -8.60
C TYR A 65 0.23 35.22 -9.52
N ARG A 66 1.05 34.36 -10.13
CA ARG A 66 0.61 33.31 -11.07
C ARG A 66 1.05 31.95 -10.54
N ILE A 67 0.11 31.04 -10.46
CA ILE A 67 0.32 29.67 -9.97
C ILE A 67 0.04 28.69 -11.10
N LEU A 68 1.03 27.84 -11.43
CA LEU A 68 0.82 26.60 -12.15
C LEU A 68 0.59 25.49 -11.11
N HIS A 69 -0.64 25.01 -11.03
CA HIS A 69 -1.01 23.91 -10.14
C HIS A 69 -1.10 22.60 -10.92
N GLN A 70 -0.26 21.62 -10.57
CA GLN A 70 -0.27 20.32 -11.21
C GLN A 70 -0.57 19.22 -10.20
N SER A 71 -1.31 18.21 -10.65
CA SER A 71 -1.64 17.01 -9.90
C SER A 71 -1.47 15.78 -10.79
N GLU A 72 -1.79 14.59 -10.29
CA GLU A 72 -1.67 13.33 -11.04
C GLU A 72 -2.50 13.32 -12.34
N SER A 73 -3.60 14.08 -12.38
CA SER A 73 -4.51 14.22 -13.53
C SER A 73 -5.12 15.61 -13.62
N ASP A 74 -5.62 15.97 -14.81
CA ASP A 74 -6.37 17.22 -15.02
C ASP A 74 -7.56 17.32 -14.06
N GLY A 75 -8.33 16.23 -13.91
CA GLY A 75 -9.51 16.20 -13.04
C GLY A 75 -9.20 16.49 -11.58
N THR A 76 -8.07 16.01 -11.06
CA THR A 76 -7.63 16.28 -9.69
C THR A 76 -7.12 17.72 -9.55
N ALA A 77 -6.34 18.19 -10.50
CA ALA A 77 -5.89 19.59 -10.52
C ALA A 77 -7.07 20.58 -10.57
N TYR A 78 -8.12 20.27 -11.33
CA TYR A 78 -9.33 21.11 -11.42
C TYR A 78 -10.12 21.17 -10.10
N LYS A 79 -10.06 20.15 -9.25
CA LYS A 79 -10.70 20.20 -7.92
C LYS A 79 -10.07 21.29 -7.05
N THR A 80 -8.74 21.28 -6.91
CA THR A 80 -8.02 22.29 -6.14
C THR A 80 -8.21 23.69 -6.72
N SER A 81 -8.23 23.83 -8.06
CA SER A 81 -8.52 25.11 -8.72
C SER A 81 -9.92 25.62 -8.38
N ARG A 82 -10.94 24.75 -8.45
CA ARG A 82 -12.33 25.09 -8.09
C ARG A 82 -12.46 25.47 -6.61
N ASP A 83 -11.77 24.75 -5.75
CA ASP A 83 -11.77 25.05 -4.31
C ASP A 83 -11.12 26.42 -4.05
N THR A 84 -10.03 26.76 -4.74
CA THR A 84 -9.42 28.09 -4.69
C THR A 84 -10.38 29.19 -5.16
N GLN A 85 -11.10 28.97 -6.26
CA GLN A 85 -12.15 29.89 -6.71
C GLN A 85 -13.25 30.09 -5.67
N ASN A 86 -13.66 28.98 -5.02
CA ASN A 86 -14.67 29.03 -3.96
C ASN A 86 -14.20 29.88 -2.76
N VAL A 87 -12.95 29.70 -2.34
CA VAL A 87 -12.36 30.53 -1.28
C VAL A 87 -12.35 32.01 -1.69
N LEU A 88 -11.87 32.34 -2.88
CA LEU A 88 -11.80 33.73 -3.36
C LEU A 88 -13.17 34.40 -3.40
N ARG A 89 -14.23 33.69 -3.78
CA ARG A 89 -15.61 34.26 -3.85
C ARG A 89 -16.25 34.44 -2.49
N ASN A 90 -15.88 33.61 -1.51
CA ASN A 90 -16.61 33.52 -0.24
C ASN A 90 -15.82 33.98 0.99
N HIS A 91 -14.50 34.11 0.90
CA HIS A 91 -13.69 34.60 2.01
C HIS A 91 -13.91 36.10 2.23
N PRO A 92 -14.07 36.58 3.48
CA PRO A 92 -14.35 37.99 3.75
C PRO A 92 -13.34 38.99 3.13
N LEU A 93 -12.08 38.61 3.07
CA LEU A 93 -10.98 39.47 2.60
C LEU A 93 -10.75 39.45 1.09
N THR A 94 -11.36 38.51 0.37
CA THR A 94 -11.16 38.31 -1.08
C THR A 94 -12.41 38.61 -1.90
N LYS A 95 -13.46 39.09 -1.25
CA LYS A 95 -14.73 39.44 -1.93
C LYS A 95 -14.48 40.40 -3.11
N GLY A 96 -14.99 40.01 -4.29
CA GLY A 96 -14.82 40.80 -5.52
C GLY A 96 -13.50 40.55 -6.27
N MET A 97 -12.61 39.72 -5.74
CA MET A 97 -11.34 39.38 -6.40
C MET A 97 -11.51 38.43 -7.58
N LEU A 98 -12.55 37.60 -7.61
CA LEU A 98 -12.84 36.70 -8.72
C LEU A 98 -14.27 36.92 -9.19
N PRO A 99 -14.48 37.80 -10.22
CA PRO A 99 -15.77 37.99 -10.81
C PRO A 99 -16.20 36.79 -11.66
N ASP A 100 -17.52 36.66 -11.87
CA ASP A 100 -18.05 35.59 -12.71
C ASP A 100 -17.60 35.74 -14.16
N GLY A 101 -17.39 34.64 -14.87
CA GLY A 101 -17.03 34.62 -16.28
C GLY A 101 -15.56 34.91 -16.60
N GLN A 102 -14.68 34.99 -15.62
CA GLN A 102 -13.24 35.22 -15.83
C GLN A 102 -12.43 33.91 -16.01
N GLY A 103 -12.76 33.13 -17.02
CA GLY A 103 -12.07 31.89 -17.37
C GLY A 103 -12.81 30.61 -16.96
N THR A 104 -12.10 29.51 -16.97
CA THR A 104 -12.60 28.16 -16.66
C THR A 104 -11.96 27.65 -15.39
N VAL A 105 -12.25 26.42 -14.96
CA VAL A 105 -11.51 25.79 -13.84
C VAL A 105 -10.05 25.48 -14.19
N GLU A 106 -9.75 25.36 -15.48
CA GLU A 106 -8.40 25.10 -15.97
C GLU A 106 -7.52 26.34 -15.88
N GLN A 107 -8.04 27.47 -16.33
CA GLN A 107 -7.32 28.75 -16.35
C GLN A 107 -8.24 29.91 -16.07
N TRP A 108 -7.87 30.78 -15.12
CA TRP A 108 -8.65 31.93 -14.75
C TRP A 108 -7.76 33.06 -14.17
N TRP A 109 -8.32 34.26 -14.09
CA TRP A 109 -7.64 35.48 -13.66
C TRP A 109 -8.37 36.12 -12.49
N VAL A 110 -7.62 36.60 -11.51
CA VAL A 110 -8.18 37.48 -10.48
C VAL A 110 -8.38 38.87 -11.03
N ASN A 111 -9.32 39.61 -10.47
CA ASN A 111 -9.58 41.00 -10.83
C ASN A 111 -8.32 41.86 -10.58
N GLY A 112 -7.89 42.57 -11.59
CA GLY A 112 -6.67 43.41 -11.55
C GLY A 112 -5.38 42.68 -11.96
N ALA A 113 -5.45 41.44 -12.44
CA ALA A 113 -4.31 40.76 -13.07
C ALA A 113 -3.98 41.45 -14.42
N LEU A 114 -2.71 41.78 -14.63
CA LEU A 114 -2.23 42.47 -15.81
C LEU A 114 -1.76 41.52 -16.93
N ASP A 115 -1.34 40.32 -16.60
CA ASP A 115 -0.90 39.31 -17.56
C ASP A 115 -2.12 38.58 -18.15
N LEU A 116 -2.57 39.06 -19.32
CA LEU A 116 -3.72 38.44 -19.99
C LEU A 116 -3.39 37.11 -20.68
N ARG A 117 -2.12 36.80 -20.88
CA ARG A 117 -1.67 35.54 -21.51
C ARG A 117 -1.62 34.39 -20.54
N ASN A 118 -1.07 34.63 -19.35
CA ASN A 118 -0.91 33.63 -18.33
C ASN A 118 -1.92 33.88 -17.20
N GLY A 119 -2.76 32.89 -16.90
CA GLY A 119 -3.77 32.99 -15.86
C GLY A 119 -3.14 33.21 -14.47
N SER A 120 -3.89 33.81 -13.56
CA SER A 120 -3.54 33.79 -12.13
C SER A 120 -3.41 32.36 -11.65
N MET A 121 -4.36 31.50 -12.04
CA MET A 121 -4.27 30.04 -11.86
C MET A 121 -4.26 29.35 -13.23
N TYR A 122 -3.35 28.39 -13.39
CA TYR A 122 -3.38 27.42 -14.48
C TYR A 122 -3.26 26.03 -13.87
N ALA A 123 -4.32 25.22 -13.98
CA ALA A 123 -4.41 23.89 -13.38
C ALA A 123 -4.36 22.80 -14.45
N LYS A 124 -3.45 21.85 -14.33
CA LYS A 124 -3.26 20.74 -15.27
C LYS A 124 -2.72 19.48 -14.58
N GLY A 125 -2.96 18.34 -15.21
CA GLY A 125 -2.26 17.10 -14.86
C GLY A 125 -0.76 17.17 -15.20
N ILE A 126 0.07 16.49 -14.44
CA ILE A 126 1.53 16.54 -14.61
C ILE A 126 2.00 16.03 -15.97
N LEU A 127 1.27 15.14 -16.61
CA LEU A 127 1.60 14.60 -17.93
C LEU A 127 1.07 15.45 -19.08
N SER A 128 0.26 16.48 -18.80
CA SER A 128 -0.28 17.40 -19.79
C SER A 128 0.77 18.42 -20.26
N ASN A 129 0.59 18.97 -21.45
CA ASN A 129 1.51 19.95 -22.01
C ASN A 129 1.24 21.35 -21.42
N VAL A 130 2.25 21.94 -20.77
CA VAL A 130 2.21 23.25 -20.12
C VAL A 130 3.37 24.17 -20.54
N THR A 131 4.13 23.83 -21.57
CA THR A 131 5.41 24.47 -21.93
C THR A 131 5.33 25.96 -22.24
N SER A 132 4.15 26.48 -22.62
CA SER A 132 3.96 27.91 -22.93
C SER A 132 3.59 28.78 -21.73
N ALA A 133 3.36 28.19 -20.55
CA ALA A 133 2.98 28.92 -19.34
C ALA A 133 4.17 29.71 -18.73
N ARG A 134 3.86 30.71 -17.92
CA ARG A 134 4.80 31.41 -17.03
C ARG A 134 4.16 31.57 -15.66
N ALA A 135 4.88 31.21 -14.62
CA ALA A 135 4.37 31.20 -13.25
C ALA A 135 5.40 31.75 -12.24
N ASN A 136 4.88 32.32 -11.17
CA ASN A 136 5.65 32.68 -9.98
C ASN A 136 5.87 31.45 -9.09
N GLU A 137 4.93 30.49 -9.12
CA GLU A 137 4.97 29.27 -8.32
C GLU A 137 4.45 28.08 -9.13
N CYS A 138 5.18 26.98 -9.11
CA CYS A 138 4.74 25.68 -9.57
C CYS A 138 4.41 24.81 -8.35
N GLN A 139 3.20 24.27 -8.31
CA GLN A 139 2.72 23.40 -7.26
C GLN A 139 2.51 21.99 -7.80
N ASN A 140 3.00 21.00 -7.09
CA ASN A 140 2.93 19.59 -7.43
C ASN A 140 2.20 18.84 -6.32
N ASP A 141 0.86 18.68 -6.46
CA ASP A 141 -0.02 18.07 -5.47
C ASP A 141 -0.32 16.62 -5.84
N ASP A 142 0.18 15.68 -5.04
CA ASP A 142 0.06 14.23 -5.27
C ASP A 142 0.40 13.82 -6.72
N VAL A 143 1.48 14.34 -7.28
CA VAL A 143 1.92 14.01 -8.64
C VAL A 143 2.54 12.62 -8.74
N GLU A 144 3.09 12.09 -7.64
CA GLU A 144 3.54 10.71 -7.52
C GLU A 144 2.38 9.84 -7.00
N VAL A 145 1.90 8.94 -7.84
CA VAL A 145 0.85 7.97 -7.50
C VAL A 145 1.22 6.60 -8.04
N PRO A 146 0.71 5.49 -7.45
CA PRO A 146 1.09 4.14 -7.88
C PRO A 146 1.01 3.92 -9.40
N ARG A 147 0.04 4.54 -10.07
CA ARG A 147 -0.17 4.41 -11.51
C ARG A 147 0.98 4.95 -12.37
N ASN A 148 1.66 6.01 -11.93
CA ASN A 148 2.70 6.69 -12.72
C ASN A 148 4.15 6.42 -12.25
N ILE A 149 4.33 5.47 -11.31
CA ILE A 149 5.64 5.10 -10.75
C ILE A 149 5.92 3.59 -10.81
N GLN A 150 5.06 2.79 -11.45
CA GLN A 150 5.17 1.33 -11.47
C GLN A 150 6.45 0.83 -12.16
N THR A 151 6.95 1.56 -13.15
CA THR A 151 8.17 1.19 -13.87
C THR A 151 9.23 2.28 -13.77
N PRO A 152 10.52 1.96 -13.89
CA PRO A 152 11.58 2.96 -13.95
C PRO A 152 11.33 4.03 -15.02
N GLU A 153 10.84 3.64 -16.21
CA GLU A 153 10.55 4.55 -17.32
C GLU A 153 9.40 5.53 -16.97
N ALA A 154 8.38 5.05 -16.23
CA ALA A 154 7.29 5.91 -15.78
C ALA A 154 7.78 6.94 -14.76
N ARG A 155 8.67 6.52 -13.82
CA ARG A 155 9.31 7.44 -12.86
C ARG A 155 10.18 8.48 -13.56
N GLU A 156 10.98 8.05 -14.54
CA GLU A 156 11.83 8.95 -15.33
C GLU A 156 11.02 9.97 -16.14
N LYS A 157 9.91 9.53 -16.74
CA LYS A 157 8.97 10.42 -17.44
C LYS A 157 8.35 11.47 -16.52
N LEU A 158 7.99 11.08 -15.28
CA LEU A 158 7.50 12.01 -14.27
C LEU A 158 8.56 13.05 -13.92
N ARG A 159 9.80 12.61 -13.65
CA ARG A 159 10.94 13.50 -13.36
C ARG A 159 11.23 14.47 -14.51
N TYR A 160 11.18 13.98 -15.74
CA TYR A 160 11.34 14.83 -16.91
C TYR A 160 10.29 15.94 -16.96
N ARG A 161 9.02 15.62 -16.76
CA ARG A 161 7.92 16.61 -16.72
C ARG A 161 8.08 17.63 -15.59
N LEU A 162 8.54 17.20 -14.43
CA LEU A 162 8.85 18.10 -13.31
C LEU A 162 10.04 19.02 -13.62
N GLY A 163 11.02 18.52 -14.38
CA GLY A 163 12.16 19.31 -14.87
C GLY A 163 11.75 20.45 -15.79
N GLU A 164 10.75 20.25 -16.66
CA GLU A 164 10.21 21.27 -17.58
C GLU A 164 9.68 22.50 -16.85
N GLN A 165 9.23 22.38 -15.60
CA GLN A 165 8.77 23.50 -14.77
C GLN A 165 9.84 24.57 -14.52
N THR A 166 11.12 24.21 -14.59
CA THR A 166 12.22 25.18 -14.48
C THR A 166 12.17 26.25 -15.56
N HIS A 167 11.68 25.90 -16.75
CA HIS A 167 11.51 26.84 -17.86
C HIS A 167 10.21 27.65 -17.81
N ILE A 168 9.27 27.24 -16.96
CA ILE A 168 7.99 27.92 -16.73
C ILE A 168 8.13 28.99 -15.65
N LEU A 169 8.94 28.72 -14.63
CA LEU A 169 9.17 29.64 -13.53
C LEU A 169 9.89 30.90 -13.97
N ILE A 170 9.40 32.03 -13.47
CA ILE A 170 10.13 33.30 -13.56
C ILE A 170 11.39 33.27 -12.67
N PRO A 171 12.38 34.13 -12.89
CA PRO A 171 13.52 34.26 -11.99
C PRO A 171 13.07 34.49 -10.54
N GLY A 172 13.63 33.72 -9.60
CA GLY A 172 13.22 33.74 -8.18
C GLY A 172 11.88 33.05 -7.91
N GLY A 173 11.33 32.34 -8.87
CA GLY A 173 10.09 31.57 -8.73
C GLY A 173 10.23 30.42 -7.73
N ARG A 174 9.08 29.88 -7.30
CA ARG A 174 8.99 28.91 -6.21
C ARG A 174 8.46 27.58 -6.71
N LYS A 175 8.97 26.47 -6.18
CA LYS A 175 8.43 25.12 -6.38
C LYS A 175 7.97 24.54 -5.05
N LEU A 176 6.75 24.03 -5.04
CA LEU A 176 6.18 23.33 -3.90
C LEU A 176 5.76 21.93 -4.32
N TYR A 177 6.21 20.94 -3.59
CA TYR A 177 5.77 19.56 -3.69
C TYR A 177 4.94 19.22 -2.46
N ILE A 178 3.75 18.66 -2.68
CA ILE A 178 2.88 18.19 -1.59
C ILE A 178 2.45 16.76 -1.92
N GLY A 179 2.62 15.84 -0.99
CA GLY A 179 2.17 14.48 -1.25
C GLY A 179 2.55 13.48 -0.18
N THR A 180 2.30 12.24 -0.54
CA THR A 180 2.58 11.05 0.26
C THR A 180 3.55 10.18 -0.53
N PRO A 181 4.70 9.76 0.03
CA PRO A 181 5.64 8.90 -0.69
C PRO A 181 5.04 7.51 -0.92
N HIS A 182 5.24 6.96 -2.13
CA HIS A 182 4.72 5.65 -2.51
C HIS A 182 5.81 4.61 -2.82
N THR A 183 7.08 5.04 -2.93
CA THR A 183 8.21 4.18 -3.31
C THR A 183 9.48 4.61 -2.57
N HIS A 184 10.44 3.69 -2.43
CA HIS A 184 11.76 3.99 -1.88
C HIS A 184 12.57 4.95 -2.75
N ASP A 185 12.28 5.02 -4.04
CA ASP A 185 12.82 5.96 -5.02
C ASP A 185 11.80 7.11 -5.24
N SER A 186 11.32 7.68 -4.13
CA SER A 186 10.32 8.75 -4.17
C SER A 186 10.93 10.05 -4.67
N LEU A 187 10.21 10.75 -5.54
CA LEU A 187 10.60 12.09 -5.98
C LEU A 187 10.72 13.09 -4.83
N TYR A 188 10.01 12.89 -3.73
CA TYR A 188 10.09 13.78 -2.55
C TYR A 188 11.44 13.67 -1.84
N ASP A 189 12.01 12.46 -1.77
CA ASP A 189 13.34 12.23 -1.18
C ASP A 189 14.45 12.79 -2.11
N GLU A 190 14.26 12.70 -3.43
CA GLU A 190 15.14 13.30 -4.41
C GLU A 190 15.17 14.84 -4.28
N VAL A 191 14.00 15.47 -4.19
CA VAL A 191 13.90 16.93 -4.04
C VAL A 191 14.47 17.39 -2.69
N GLU A 192 14.29 16.62 -1.62
CA GLU A 192 14.93 16.88 -0.31
C GLU A 192 16.45 16.83 -0.41
N SER A 193 16.99 15.84 -1.14
CA SER A 193 18.45 15.74 -1.36
C SER A 193 19.05 16.91 -2.14
N MET A 194 18.23 17.64 -2.90
CA MET A 194 18.60 18.89 -3.58
C MET A 194 18.63 20.11 -2.64
N GLY A 195 18.37 19.93 -1.34
CA GLY A 195 18.36 21.00 -0.33
C GLY A 195 17.02 21.70 -0.18
N ALA A 196 15.92 21.04 -0.52
CA ALA A 196 14.57 21.59 -0.31
C ALA A 196 14.28 21.79 1.19
N ASP A 197 13.52 22.83 1.49
CA ASP A 197 12.91 23.02 2.80
C ASP A 197 11.76 22.01 2.95
N CYS A 198 11.81 21.15 3.98
CA CYS A 198 10.92 20.03 4.15
C CYS A 198 10.15 20.07 5.46
N LEU A 199 8.84 19.86 5.39
CA LEU A 199 8.00 19.57 6.55
C LEU A 199 7.35 18.21 6.36
N THR A 200 7.51 17.33 7.34
CA THR A 200 6.88 16.01 7.37
C THR A 200 5.96 15.90 8.58
N ILE A 201 4.67 15.67 8.33
CA ILE A 201 3.64 15.52 9.37
C ILE A 201 3.08 14.10 9.28
N ARG A 202 3.54 13.21 10.17
CA ARG A 202 3.07 11.83 10.33
C ARG A 202 1.79 11.79 11.14
N LEU A 203 1.02 10.72 10.99
CA LEU A 203 -0.16 10.53 11.83
C LEU A 203 0.22 10.34 13.30
N PHE A 204 1.31 9.63 13.57
CA PHE A 204 1.87 9.47 14.91
C PHE A 204 3.32 9.95 14.94
N GLU A 205 3.61 10.80 15.92
CA GLU A 205 4.97 11.34 16.13
C GLU A 205 5.90 10.26 16.70
N LYS A 206 5.37 9.41 17.58
CA LYS A 206 6.13 8.32 18.19
C LYS A 206 5.65 6.98 17.68
N GLU A 207 6.60 6.16 17.25
CA GLU A 207 6.34 4.82 16.75
C GLU A 207 7.45 3.84 17.13
N LYS A 208 7.07 2.59 17.34
CA LYS A 208 7.99 1.47 17.42
C LYS A 208 7.32 0.23 16.84
N ARG A 209 8.05 -0.48 15.97
CA ARG A 209 7.64 -1.78 15.45
C ARG A 209 8.51 -2.87 16.07
N VAL A 210 7.87 -3.96 16.46
CA VAL A 210 8.52 -5.17 16.93
C VAL A 210 8.02 -6.35 16.11
N GLU A 211 8.95 -7.13 15.60
CA GLU A 211 8.67 -8.44 15.01
C GLU A 211 8.87 -9.49 16.09
N ALA A 212 7.78 -10.01 16.65
CA ALA A 212 7.85 -11.02 17.69
C ALA A 212 8.40 -12.33 17.09
N LYS A 213 9.64 -12.67 17.47
CA LYS A 213 10.33 -13.89 17.03
C LYS A 213 10.28 -14.99 18.09
N ASP A 214 10.13 -14.59 19.34
CA ASP A 214 10.07 -15.47 20.49
C ASP A 214 8.65 -15.52 21.05
N ALA A 215 7.97 -16.65 20.86
CA ALA A 215 6.61 -16.87 21.32
C ALA A 215 6.48 -16.99 22.86
N THR A 216 7.58 -16.84 23.61
CA THR A 216 7.60 -16.85 25.08
C THR A 216 7.83 -15.46 25.67
N LEU A 217 8.28 -14.48 24.86
CA LEU A 217 8.57 -13.14 25.33
C LEU A 217 7.29 -12.34 25.55
N LEU A 218 7.03 -11.94 26.78
CA LEU A 218 5.85 -11.16 27.17
C LEU A 218 6.13 -9.66 27.27
N HIS A 219 7.35 -9.26 27.65
CA HIS A 219 7.71 -7.87 27.91
C HIS A 219 8.49 -7.24 26.76
N TYR A 220 8.11 -6.02 26.39
CA TYR A 220 8.79 -5.20 25.37
C TYR A 220 9.07 -3.81 25.92
N ASP A 221 10.34 -3.42 25.96
CA ASP A 221 10.77 -2.09 26.39
C ASP A 221 10.35 -1.02 25.37
N LEU A 222 9.80 0.10 25.87
CA LEU A 222 9.43 1.26 25.07
C LEU A 222 9.99 2.53 25.70
N SER A 223 10.42 3.46 24.87
CA SER A 223 10.85 4.81 25.30
C SER A 223 9.70 5.78 25.50
N PHE A 224 8.47 5.36 25.21
CA PHE A 224 7.25 6.15 25.34
C PHE A 224 6.07 5.28 25.80
N ARG A 225 5.06 5.89 26.41
CA ARG A 225 3.79 5.24 26.71
C ARG A 225 2.97 5.15 25.43
N PRO A 226 2.60 3.95 24.94
CA PRO A 226 1.79 3.82 23.73
C PRO A 226 0.33 4.21 24.01
N GLU A 227 -0.28 4.92 23.07
CA GLU A 227 -1.71 5.21 23.04
C GLU A 227 -2.46 4.15 22.22
N TYR A 228 -1.79 3.60 21.23
CA TYR A 228 -2.30 2.56 20.34
C TYR A 228 -1.29 1.42 20.22
N VAL A 229 -1.79 0.20 20.34
CA VAL A 229 -1.01 -1.03 20.12
C VAL A 229 -1.75 -1.90 19.13
N PHE A 230 -1.14 -2.18 17.98
CA PHE A 230 -1.72 -3.00 16.93
C PHE A 230 -0.94 -4.30 16.76
N ALA A 231 -1.66 -5.42 16.72
CA ALA A 231 -1.11 -6.72 16.32
C ALA A 231 -1.56 -7.05 14.90
N TRP A 232 -0.64 -7.43 14.03
CA TRP A 232 -0.96 -7.87 12.68
C TRP A 232 -1.47 -9.32 12.70
N ILE A 233 -2.68 -9.51 12.14
CA ILE A 233 -3.35 -10.80 12.02
C ILE A 233 -3.60 -11.04 10.53
N HIS A 234 -2.76 -11.86 9.92
CA HIS A 234 -2.82 -12.25 8.50
C HIS A 234 -2.90 -11.03 7.55
N LYS A 235 -4.09 -10.54 7.20
CA LYS A 235 -4.32 -9.46 6.21
C LYS A 235 -4.66 -8.10 6.81
N SER A 236 -4.77 -8.00 8.12
CA SER A 236 -5.14 -6.75 8.79
C SER A 236 -4.52 -6.63 10.17
N ALA A 237 -4.54 -5.42 10.74
CA ALA A 237 -4.12 -5.20 12.11
C ALA A 237 -5.34 -5.10 13.03
N ARG A 238 -5.23 -5.73 14.21
CA ARG A 238 -6.19 -5.61 15.31
C ARG A 238 -5.67 -4.62 16.33
N LEU A 239 -6.51 -3.70 16.77
CA LEU A 239 -6.24 -2.85 17.90
C LEU A 239 -6.37 -3.65 19.20
N LEU A 240 -5.31 -3.66 20.01
CA LEU A 240 -5.27 -4.32 21.29
C LEU A 240 -5.81 -3.42 22.41
N VAL A 241 -6.33 -4.03 23.45
CA VAL A 241 -7.00 -3.35 24.58
C VAL A 241 -6.11 -3.43 25.82
N GLU A 242 -5.79 -2.26 26.41
CA GLU A 242 -5.08 -2.15 27.68
C GLU A 242 -5.90 -2.85 28.78
N ASP A 243 -5.21 -3.52 29.70
CA ASP A 243 -5.75 -4.37 30.79
C ASP A 243 -6.45 -5.67 30.35
N VAL A 244 -6.58 -5.91 29.04
CA VAL A 244 -7.12 -7.15 28.47
C VAL A 244 -6.03 -7.91 27.72
N ASP A 245 -5.46 -7.30 26.68
CA ASP A 245 -4.44 -7.92 25.83
C ASP A 245 -3.02 -7.62 26.36
N TYR A 246 -2.82 -6.48 26.98
CA TYR A 246 -1.53 -6.04 27.53
C TYR A 246 -1.71 -5.08 28.71
N LYS A 247 -0.63 -4.87 29.47
CA LYS A 247 -0.51 -3.88 30.54
C LYS A 247 0.67 -2.96 30.29
N ILE A 248 0.52 -1.70 30.67
CA ILE A 248 1.62 -0.75 30.65
C ILE A 248 2.45 -0.90 31.92
N THR A 249 3.76 -0.97 31.78
CA THR A 249 4.75 -1.05 32.86
C THR A 249 5.58 0.24 32.91
N SER A 250 6.47 0.33 33.92
CA SER A 250 7.39 1.46 34.03
C SER A 250 8.42 1.56 32.89
N SER A 251 8.70 0.43 32.21
CA SER A 251 9.70 0.34 31.14
C SER A 251 9.13 0.05 29.76
N GLY A 252 7.82 -0.26 29.66
CA GLY A 252 7.22 -0.61 28.36
C GLY A 252 5.86 -1.26 28.48
N VAL A 253 5.69 -2.38 27.81
CA VAL A 253 4.42 -3.12 27.72
C VAL A 253 4.64 -4.59 28.04
N GLU A 254 3.75 -5.17 28.83
CA GLU A 254 3.70 -6.60 29.14
C GLU A 254 2.40 -7.20 28.57
N PHE A 255 2.51 -8.18 27.69
CA PHE A 255 1.39 -8.86 27.05
C PHE A 255 0.82 -9.96 27.95
N ALA A 256 -0.50 -10.12 27.94
CA ALA A 256 -1.18 -11.21 28.61
C ALA A 256 -0.84 -12.58 27.99
N THR A 257 -0.58 -12.60 26.69
CA THR A 257 -0.11 -13.78 25.94
C THR A 257 1.01 -13.32 25.02
N ALA A 258 2.10 -14.07 24.95
CA ALA A 258 3.23 -13.73 24.11
C ALA A 258 2.79 -13.56 22.65
N PRO A 259 3.04 -12.39 22.02
CA PRO A 259 2.69 -12.18 20.64
C PRO A 259 3.61 -13.00 19.73
N ASP A 260 3.08 -13.47 18.62
CA ASP A 260 3.79 -14.23 17.59
C ASP A 260 3.75 -13.56 16.20
N THR A 261 3.54 -12.26 16.17
CA THR A 261 3.36 -11.47 14.97
C THR A 261 4.09 -10.12 15.04
N VAL A 262 3.87 -9.28 14.06
CA VAL A 262 4.33 -7.88 14.06
C VAL A 262 3.41 -7.05 14.95
N ILE A 263 4.02 -6.31 15.88
CA ILE A 263 3.34 -5.38 16.78
C ILE A 263 3.81 -3.96 16.49
N ASP A 264 2.85 -3.05 16.33
CA ASP A 264 3.08 -1.63 16.17
C ASP A 264 2.61 -0.86 17.41
N PHE A 265 3.48 -0.03 17.95
CA PHE A 265 3.22 0.87 19.06
C PHE A 265 3.24 2.31 18.55
N TYR A 266 2.20 3.08 18.88
CA TYR A 266 2.09 4.49 18.47
C TYR A 266 1.67 5.38 19.63
N ALA A 267 2.18 6.62 19.62
CA ALA A 267 1.73 7.69 20.50
C ALA A 267 1.84 9.06 19.79
N ASP A 268 1.26 10.07 20.43
CA ASP A 268 1.21 11.45 19.95
C ASP A 268 0.56 11.54 18.56
N CYS A 269 -0.74 11.27 18.52
CA CYS A 269 -1.55 11.38 17.30
C CYS A 269 -1.66 12.86 16.88
N ALA A 270 -1.35 13.15 15.60
CA ALA A 270 -1.38 14.51 15.06
C ALA A 270 -2.79 15.13 14.97
N TRP A 271 -3.84 14.29 14.91
CA TRP A 271 -5.23 14.75 14.83
C TRP A 271 -6.19 13.79 15.55
N PRO A 272 -6.16 13.75 16.90
CA PRO A 272 -6.91 12.76 17.69
C PRO A 272 -8.44 12.91 17.56
N GLU A 273 -8.95 14.12 17.32
CA GLU A 273 -10.39 14.36 17.20
C GLU A 273 -10.98 13.71 15.95
N ARG A 274 -10.22 13.67 14.86
CA ARG A 274 -10.59 13.01 13.60
C ARG A 274 -10.25 11.53 13.58
N PHE A 275 -9.09 11.18 14.11
CA PHE A 275 -8.58 9.81 14.14
C PHE A 275 -8.84 9.18 15.49
N THR A 276 -10.14 9.09 15.85
CA THR A 276 -10.58 8.43 17.06
C THR A 276 -10.19 6.95 17.08
N ARG A 277 -10.25 6.31 18.25
CA ARG A 277 -9.93 4.89 18.40
C ARG A 277 -10.74 3.99 17.44
N GLU A 278 -12.02 4.27 17.29
CA GLU A 278 -12.90 3.56 16.36
C GLU A 278 -12.52 3.77 14.89
N GLU A 279 -12.25 5.02 14.48
CA GLU A 279 -11.81 5.34 13.13
C GLU A 279 -10.45 4.68 12.82
N MET A 280 -9.55 4.68 13.77
CA MET A 280 -8.24 4.01 13.63
C MET A 280 -8.40 2.50 13.44
N GLU A 281 -9.27 1.86 14.22
CA GLU A 281 -9.54 0.44 14.09
C GLU A 281 -10.11 0.10 12.71
N ASN A 282 -11.06 0.89 12.22
CA ASN A 282 -11.67 0.71 10.90
C ASN A 282 -10.63 0.86 9.78
N ARG A 283 -9.83 1.92 9.81
CA ARG A 283 -8.77 2.15 8.80
C ARG A 283 -7.72 1.06 8.79
N ARG A 284 -7.33 0.55 9.96
CA ARG A 284 -6.37 -0.55 10.04
C ARG A 284 -6.95 -1.87 9.54
N LYS A 285 -8.25 -2.12 9.73
CA LYS A 285 -8.93 -3.29 9.15
C LYS A 285 -8.94 -3.26 7.63
N GLU A 286 -9.11 -2.08 7.04
CA GLU A 286 -9.15 -1.88 5.59
C GLU A 286 -7.77 -1.88 4.94
N THR A 287 -6.72 -1.56 5.70
CA THR A 287 -5.33 -1.54 5.21
C THR A 287 -4.80 -2.95 5.08
N ARG A 288 -4.48 -3.35 3.86
CA ARG A 288 -4.15 -4.74 3.52
C ARG A 288 -2.75 -5.16 3.96
N THR A 289 -1.78 -4.24 3.97
CA THR A 289 -0.39 -4.54 4.25
C THR A 289 0.22 -3.55 5.23
N VAL A 290 1.31 -3.98 5.90
CA VAL A 290 2.14 -3.11 6.74
C VAL A 290 2.70 -1.95 5.92
N ASN A 291 3.18 -2.24 4.71
CA ASN A 291 3.79 -1.24 3.83
C ASN A 291 2.79 -0.16 3.38
N GLU A 292 1.55 -0.54 3.10
CA GLU A 292 0.50 0.42 2.75
C GLU A 292 0.23 1.39 3.91
N TRP A 293 0.15 0.87 5.14
CA TRP A 293 0.00 1.71 6.34
C TRP A 293 1.19 2.65 6.51
N ASP A 294 2.40 2.10 6.45
CA ASP A 294 3.64 2.87 6.65
C ASP A 294 3.76 4.01 5.65
N SER A 295 3.48 3.77 4.37
CA SER A 295 3.59 4.81 3.35
C SER A 295 2.50 5.88 3.48
N GLN A 296 1.26 5.50 3.77
CA GLN A 296 0.12 6.42 3.76
C GLN A 296 -0.04 7.24 5.05
N TYR A 297 0.34 6.69 6.20
CA TYR A 297 0.11 7.33 7.50
C TYR A 297 1.39 7.69 8.24
N GLN A 298 2.43 6.85 8.17
CA GLN A 298 3.73 7.12 8.80
C GLN A 298 4.78 7.67 7.81
N LEU A 299 4.44 7.77 6.54
CA LEU A 299 5.22 8.41 5.47
C LEU A 299 6.59 7.77 5.26
N HIS A 300 6.70 6.47 5.55
CA HIS A 300 7.90 5.71 5.23
C HIS A 300 7.87 5.29 3.77
N SER A 301 8.85 5.72 3.01
CA SER A 301 9.03 5.28 1.63
C SER A 301 9.34 3.79 1.58
N LYS A 302 8.52 3.03 0.87
CA LYS A 302 8.72 1.59 0.66
C LYS A 302 8.70 1.28 -0.84
N PRO A 303 9.42 0.26 -1.31
CA PRO A 303 9.41 -0.11 -2.72
C PRO A 303 8.00 -0.46 -3.19
N VAL A 304 7.55 0.16 -4.29
CA VAL A 304 6.33 -0.23 -5.00
C VAL A 304 6.73 -1.03 -6.21
N GLY A 305 6.49 -2.35 -6.21
CA GLY A 305 6.78 -3.24 -7.34
C GLY A 305 8.16 -3.90 -7.36
N ASP A 306 9.14 -3.34 -6.66
CA ASP A 306 10.46 -3.96 -6.41
C ASP A 306 10.54 -4.60 -5.01
N VAL A 307 9.41 -4.90 -4.40
CA VAL A 307 9.41 -5.75 -3.19
C VAL A 307 9.79 -7.13 -3.67
N ARG A 308 11.07 -7.41 -3.74
CA ARG A 308 11.56 -8.78 -3.74
C ARG A 308 10.89 -9.44 -2.56
N LEU A 309 10.24 -10.55 -2.82
CA LEU A 309 9.72 -11.39 -1.76
C LEU A 309 10.90 -11.63 -0.81
N ASP A 310 10.80 -11.15 0.43
CA ASP A 310 11.85 -11.35 1.42
C ASP A 310 11.67 -12.74 2.06
N PRO A 311 12.33 -13.80 1.55
CA PRO A 311 12.15 -15.14 2.03
C PRO A 311 12.70 -15.33 3.44
N ASP A 312 13.56 -14.45 3.95
CA ASP A 312 14.10 -14.51 5.31
C ASP A 312 13.02 -14.20 6.37
N ARG A 313 11.84 -13.71 5.94
CA ARG A 313 10.66 -13.50 6.79
C ARG A 313 9.78 -14.76 6.91
N ILE A 314 10.00 -15.79 6.12
CA ILE A 314 9.32 -17.07 6.23
C ILE A 314 9.80 -17.77 7.52
N ARG A 315 8.84 -18.26 8.30
CA ARG A 315 9.15 -19.08 9.48
C ARG A 315 9.31 -20.53 9.06
N GLU A 316 10.30 -21.18 9.61
CA GLU A 316 10.60 -22.58 9.30
C GLU A 316 9.91 -23.55 10.26
N TYR A 317 9.49 -24.70 9.74
CA TYR A 317 9.07 -25.84 10.54
C TYR A 317 9.49 -27.16 9.86
N ASN A 318 9.64 -28.23 10.66
CA ASN A 318 10.13 -29.53 10.19
C ASN A 318 9.32 -30.67 10.82
N ILE A 319 8.00 -30.63 10.65
CA ILE A 319 7.08 -31.70 11.06
C ILE A 319 6.05 -31.95 9.97
N HIS A 320 5.54 -33.19 9.91
CA HIS A 320 4.51 -33.57 8.95
C HIS A 320 3.13 -33.58 9.59
N PRO A 321 2.08 -33.23 8.81
CA PRO A 321 0.70 -33.30 9.28
C PRO A 321 0.32 -34.73 9.67
N GLN A 322 -0.47 -34.84 10.73
CA GLN A 322 -1.03 -36.11 11.23
C GLN A 322 -2.54 -36.04 11.26
N ILE A 323 -3.19 -37.14 10.87
CA ILE A 323 -4.64 -37.27 10.97
C ILE A 323 -4.96 -37.82 12.35
N ARG A 324 -5.84 -37.14 13.09
CA ARG A 324 -6.37 -37.58 14.38
C ARG A 324 -7.87 -37.84 14.24
N TYR A 325 -8.30 -38.95 14.81
CA TYR A 325 -9.70 -39.34 14.81
C TYR A 325 -10.30 -39.14 16.20
N ALA A 326 -11.36 -38.38 16.30
CA ALA A 326 -12.17 -38.18 17.49
C ALA A 326 -13.62 -38.06 17.15
N ASN A 327 -14.52 -38.67 17.89
CA ASN A 327 -16.00 -38.55 17.70
C ASN A 327 -16.47 -38.80 16.26
N ARG A 328 -15.89 -39.80 15.58
CA ARG A 328 -16.15 -40.12 14.15
C ARG A 328 -15.75 -39.03 13.16
N THR A 329 -14.96 -38.06 13.58
CA THR A 329 -14.47 -36.96 12.73
C THR A 329 -12.96 -37.07 12.59
N ALA A 330 -12.46 -36.99 11.36
CA ALA A 330 -11.03 -36.87 11.10
C ALA A 330 -10.62 -35.39 11.14
N SER A 331 -9.51 -35.09 11.76
CA SER A 331 -8.92 -33.76 11.79
C SER A 331 -7.42 -33.83 11.48
N LEU A 332 -6.92 -32.85 10.76
CA LEU A 332 -5.52 -32.73 10.39
C LEU A 332 -4.80 -31.85 11.39
N TRP A 333 -3.63 -32.30 11.86
CA TRP A 333 -2.84 -31.61 12.87
C TRP A 333 -1.38 -31.49 12.45
N LEU A 334 -0.82 -30.31 12.64
CA LEU A 334 0.61 -30.04 12.51
C LEU A 334 1.19 -29.82 13.91
N GLY A 335 1.74 -30.90 14.50
CA GLY A 335 2.09 -30.91 15.91
C GLY A 335 0.87 -30.66 16.80
N ASN A 336 0.86 -29.55 17.54
CA ASN A 336 -0.28 -29.14 18.38
C ASN A 336 -1.24 -28.15 17.70
N VAL A 337 -0.99 -27.80 16.43
CA VAL A 337 -1.81 -26.87 15.68
C VAL A 337 -2.82 -27.63 14.82
N GLN A 338 -4.09 -27.38 15.03
CA GLN A 338 -5.14 -27.93 14.17
C GLN A 338 -5.19 -27.19 12.84
N ILE A 339 -5.15 -27.95 11.75
CA ILE A 339 -5.32 -27.43 10.40
C ILE A 339 -6.79 -27.42 10.05
N VAL A 340 -7.30 -26.24 9.67
CA VAL A 340 -8.72 -26.05 9.34
C VAL A 340 -8.96 -25.85 7.84
N GLY A 341 -7.91 -25.66 7.04
CA GLY A 341 -7.98 -25.53 5.60
C GLY A 341 -6.77 -26.11 4.91
N ALA A 342 -6.96 -26.68 3.74
CA ALA A 342 -5.91 -27.15 2.84
C ALA A 342 -6.29 -26.85 1.40
N VAL A 343 -5.37 -26.24 0.64
CA VAL A 343 -5.54 -26.00 -0.78
C VAL A 343 -4.25 -26.37 -1.50
N ALA A 344 -4.39 -27.09 -2.59
CA ALA A 344 -3.26 -27.39 -3.46
C ALA A 344 -3.41 -26.68 -4.79
N TRP A 345 -2.27 -26.45 -5.42
CA TRP A 345 -2.17 -25.83 -6.73
C TRP A 345 -1.27 -26.62 -7.65
N TRP A 346 -1.75 -26.88 -8.86
CA TRP A 346 -0.98 -27.50 -9.93
C TRP A 346 -0.73 -26.49 -11.04
N ASP A 347 0.52 -26.09 -11.20
CA ASP A 347 1.00 -25.26 -12.30
C ASP A 347 1.48 -26.18 -13.41
N VAL A 348 0.77 -26.21 -14.52
CA VAL A 348 0.94 -27.17 -15.61
C VAL A 348 1.89 -26.59 -16.65
N ALA A 349 3.04 -27.24 -16.85
CA ALA A 349 3.92 -26.98 -17.98
C ALA A 349 3.73 -28.03 -19.05
N THR A 350 3.61 -27.59 -20.31
CA THR A 350 3.50 -28.51 -21.46
C THR A 350 4.88 -28.80 -22.02
N GLY A 351 5.36 -30.00 -21.77
CA GLY A 351 6.60 -30.66 -22.13
C GLY A 351 7.29 -30.40 -23.48
N LYS A 352 7.55 -29.13 -23.84
CA LYS A 352 8.52 -28.81 -24.87
C LYS A 352 9.92 -28.83 -24.25
N VAL A 353 10.87 -29.47 -24.90
CA VAL A 353 12.30 -29.47 -24.55
C VAL A 353 12.77 -28.03 -24.37
N LYS A 354 12.92 -27.55 -23.09
CA LYS A 354 13.17 -26.22 -22.54
C LYS A 354 11.96 -25.48 -21.94
N ALA A 355 10.81 -26.14 -21.71
CA ALA A 355 9.71 -25.53 -20.96
C ALA A 355 9.94 -25.67 -19.44
N ASP A 356 9.37 -24.75 -18.67
CA ASP A 356 9.34 -24.84 -17.21
C ASP A 356 8.73 -26.18 -16.77
N ALA A 357 9.24 -26.75 -15.69
CA ALA A 357 8.69 -27.98 -15.12
C ALA A 357 7.30 -27.74 -14.52
N SER A 358 6.40 -28.73 -14.58
CA SER A 358 5.15 -28.67 -13.85
C SER A 358 5.43 -28.72 -12.34
N ALA A 359 4.72 -27.92 -11.58
CA ALA A 359 4.91 -27.84 -10.13
C ALA A 359 3.59 -28.08 -9.36
N PHE A 360 3.72 -28.71 -8.20
CA PHE A 360 2.62 -28.92 -7.26
C PHE A 360 2.96 -28.25 -5.93
N SER A 361 2.02 -27.46 -5.40
CA SER A 361 2.14 -26.75 -4.14
C SER A 361 0.97 -27.06 -3.22
N LEU A 362 1.25 -27.26 -1.93
CA LEU A 362 0.24 -27.46 -0.89
C LEU A 362 0.40 -26.42 0.21
N MET A 363 -0.68 -25.67 0.47
CA MET A 363 -0.80 -24.72 1.53
C MET A 363 -1.84 -25.19 2.55
N LEU A 364 -1.45 -25.21 3.83
CA LEU A 364 -2.32 -25.51 4.96
C LEU A 364 -2.63 -24.23 5.72
N THR A 365 -3.77 -24.18 6.41
CA THR A 365 -4.19 -22.99 7.17
C THR A 365 -4.72 -23.40 8.54
N ASP A 366 -4.34 -22.70 9.60
CA ASP A 366 -4.90 -22.85 10.95
C ASP A 366 -6.05 -21.88 11.22
N ALA A 367 -6.71 -22.02 12.36
CA ALA A 367 -7.83 -21.16 12.76
C ALA A 367 -7.45 -19.69 13.02
N ARG A 368 -6.16 -19.39 13.21
CA ARG A 368 -5.62 -18.03 13.41
C ARG A 368 -5.24 -17.36 12.09
N GLY A 369 -5.32 -18.10 10.97
CA GLY A 369 -4.96 -17.59 9.64
C GLY A 369 -3.48 -17.70 9.29
N HIS A 370 -2.67 -18.43 10.10
CA HIS A 370 -1.31 -18.79 9.70
C HIS A 370 -1.33 -19.70 8.50
N LEU A 371 -0.43 -19.48 7.57
CA LEU A 371 -0.25 -20.27 6.36
C LEU A 371 0.99 -21.15 6.51
N TYR A 372 0.84 -22.42 6.17
CA TYR A 372 1.92 -23.42 6.24
C TYR A 372 2.15 -23.98 4.85
N TRP A 373 3.20 -23.51 4.18
CA TRP A 373 3.62 -23.99 2.88
C TRP A 373 4.33 -25.33 3.03
N HIS A 374 3.58 -26.41 2.87
CA HIS A 374 4.03 -27.75 3.22
C HIS A 374 4.72 -28.48 2.09
N ILE A 375 4.28 -28.25 0.85
CA ILE A 375 4.86 -28.87 -0.35
C ILE A 375 5.05 -27.81 -1.41
N CYS A 376 6.19 -27.86 -2.09
CA CYS A 376 6.44 -27.23 -3.37
C CYS A 376 7.42 -28.12 -4.12
N GLN A 377 6.92 -28.94 -5.04
CA GLN A 377 7.74 -29.93 -5.75
C GLN A 377 7.44 -29.94 -7.24
N GLU A 378 8.42 -30.30 -8.03
CA GLU A 378 8.25 -30.56 -9.45
C GLU A 378 7.55 -31.90 -9.67
N LEU A 379 6.66 -31.92 -10.66
CA LEU A 379 6.04 -33.14 -11.15
C LEU A 379 6.71 -33.57 -12.46
N THR A 380 6.97 -34.86 -12.57
CA THR A 380 7.71 -35.42 -13.70
C THR A 380 6.82 -36.31 -14.58
N GLY A 381 7.22 -36.46 -15.83
CA GLY A 381 6.53 -37.32 -16.80
C GLY A 381 5.36 -36.62 -17.52
N GLU A 382 4.61 -37.41 -18.27
CA GLU A 382 3.42 -36.98 -18.99
C GLU A 382 2.32 -36.54 -18.01
N LEU A 383 1.35 -35.75 -18.51
CA LEU A 383 0.22 -35.32 -17.68
C LEU A 383 -0.56 -36.50 -17.13
N ALA A 384 -0.81 -37.51 -17.96
CA ALA A 384 -1.43 -38.79 -17.58
C ALA A 384 -0.90 -39.90 -18.44
N GLU A 385 -0.78 -41.10 -17.88
CA GLU A 385 -0.48 -42.34 -18.55
C GLU A 385 -1.70 -43.25 -18.45
N PHE A 386 -2.01 -43.99 -19.52
CA PHE A 386 -3.21 -44.82 -19.64
C PHE A 386 -2.84 -46.27 -19.91
N ASP A 387 -3.68 -47.20 -19.45
CA ASP A 387 -3.66 -48.59 -19.86
C ASP A 387 -4.52 -48.84 -21.11
N ASP A 388 -4.51 -50.09 -21.57
CA ASP A 388 -5.30 -50.53 -22.77
C ASP A 388 -6.81 -50.32 -22.61
N ASN A 389 -7.31 -50.02 -21.42
CA ASN A 389 -8.72 -49.78 -21.11
C ASN A 389 -9.02 -48.29 -20.83
N ASP A 390 -8.16 -47.36 -21.25
CA ASP A 390 -8.27 -45.92 -21.00
C ASP A 390 -8.31 -45.52 -19.51
N LYS A 391 -7.77 -46.36 -18.62
CA LYS A 391 -7.66 -46.07 -17.21
C LYS A 391 -6.32 -45.40 -16.91
N ILE A 392 -6.34 -44.35 -16.11
CA ILE A 392 -5.12 -43.66 -15.67
C ILE A 392 -4.31 -44.58 -14.75
N THR A 393 -3.05 -44.84 -15.12
CA THR A 393 -2.12 -45.70 -14.41
C THR A 393 -0.86 -44.98 -13.95
N GLY A 394 -0.58 -43.77 -14.48
CA GLY A 394 0.62 -43.00 -14.17
C GLY A 394 0.50 -41.55 -14.58
N GLY A 395 1.67 -40.91 -14.62
CA GLY A 395 1.81 -39.50 -14.94
C GLY A 395 1.62 -38.55 -13.79
N GLN A 396 1.62 -37.24 -14.07
CA GLN A 396 1.52 -36.19 -13.06
C GLN A 396 0.22 -36.27 -12.26
N VAL A 397 -0.91 -36.55 -12.88
CA VAL A 397 -2.21 -36.67 -12.18
C VAL A 397 -2.24 -37.86 -11.21
N ALA A 398 -1.50 -38.94 -11.46
CA ALA A 398 -1.33 -40.04 -10.49
C ALA A 398 -0.50 -39.63 -9.30
N GLN A 399 0.60 -38.88 -9.48
CA GLN A 399 1.40 -38.33 -8.41
C GLN A 399 0.56 -37.37 -7.53
N ILE A 400 -0.25 -36.50 -8.15
CA ILE A 400 -1.17 -35.60 -7.43
C ILE A 400 -2.19 -36.42 -6.62
N LYS A 401 -2.74 -37.49 -7.18
CA LYS A 401 -3.68 -38.38 -6.47
C LYS A 401 -3.09 -38.98 -5.21
N GLU A 402 -1.83 -39.44 -5.25
CA GLU A 402 -1.12 -39.95 -4.09
C GLU A 402 -1.00 -38.88 -2.99
N LEU A 403 -0.62 -37.64 -3.36
CA LEU A 403 -0.53 -36.50 -2.43
C LEU A 403 -1.89 -36.14 -1.83
N VAL A 404 -2.95 -36.14 -2.66
CA VAL A 404 -4.33 -35.86 -2.22
C VAL A 404 -4.78 -36.86 -1.17
N LEU A 405 -4.53 -38.14 -1.38
CA LEU A 405 -4.89 -39.19 -0.41
C LEU A 405 -4.05 -39.12 0.86
N LYS A 406 -2.75 -38.85 0.73
CA LYS A 406 -1.82 -38.74 1.87
C LYS A 406 -2.16 -37.58 2.82
N TYR A 407 -2.51 -36.42 2.28
CA TYR A 407 -2.74 -35.20 3.05
C TYR A 407 -4.22 -34.83 3.19
N GLN A 408 -5.14 -35.66 2.71
CA GLN A 408 -6.59 -35.41 2.75
C GLN A 408 -6.97 -34.07 2.14
N ILE A 409 -6.39 -33.74 0.98
CA ILE A 409 -6.54 -32.45 0.33
C ILE A 409 -7.99 -32.32 -0.20
N PRO A 410 -8.76 -31.28 0.21
CA PRO A 410 -10.15 -31.14 -0.20
C PRO A 410 -10.32 -30.57 -1.62
N VAL A 411 -9.34 -29.79 -2.10
CA VAL A 411 -9.41 -29.13 -3.40
C VAL A 411 -8.02 -28.95 -4.01
N VAL A 412 -7.91 -29.22 -5.30
CA VAL A 412 -6.74 -28.90 -6.13
C VAL A 412 -7.15 -27.85 -7.15
N CYS A 413 -6.47 -26.72 -7.15
CA CYS A 413 -6.63 -25.68 -8.17
C CYS A 413 -5.67 -25.94 -9.34
N VAL A 414 -6.13 -25.68 -10.56
CA VAL A 414 -5.32 -25.78 -11.79
C VAL A 414 -5.57 -24.58 -12.68
N GLU A 415 -4.49 -23.97 -13.18
CA GLU A 415 -4.61 -22.85 -14.13
C GLU A 415 -4.87 -23.38 -15.53
N VAL A 416 -5.97 -22.93 -16.16
CA VAL A 416 -6.43 -23.45 -17.47
C VAL A 416 -6.12 -22.51 -18.63
N ASN A 417 -5.10 -21.66 -18.49
CA ASN A 417 -4.64 -20.78 -19.56
C ASN A 417 -3.82 -21.57 -20.62
N GLY A 418 -4.18 -21.42 -21.88
CA GLY A 418 -3.44 -22.04 -23.00
C GLY A 418 -3.46 -23.58 -22.99
N PRO A 419 -2.28 -24.23 -23.04
CA PRO A 419 -2.17 -25.69 -23.11
C PRO A 419 -2.71 -26.45 -21.89
N GLY A 420 -2.91 -25.77 -20.77
CA GLY A 420 -3.47 -26.36 -19.54
C GLY A 420 -4.97 -26.68 -19.61
N SER A 421 -5.67 -26.32 -20.69
CA SER A 421 -7.12 -26.52 -20.81
C SER A 421 -7.61 -27.98 -20.67
N PHE A 422 -6.75 -28.95 -20.94
CA PHE A 422 -7.07 -30.39 -20.78
C PHE A 422 -6.69 -30.94 -19.40
N ALA A 423 -5.79 -30.27 -18.67
CA ALA A 423 -5.25 -30.76 -17.41
C ALA A 423 -6.33 -30.92 -16.34
N GLY A 424 -7.26 -29.95 -16.23
CA GLY A 424 -8.35 -30.01 -15.28
C GLY A 424 -9.27 -31.23 -15.49
N LYS A 425 -9.53 -31.61 -16.74
CA LYS A 425 -10.33 -32.78 -17.06
C LYS A 425 -9.64 -34.11 -16.67
N LEU A 426 -8.35 -34.22 -16.98
CA LEU A 426 -7.51 -35.36 -16.59
C LEU A 426 -7.42 -35.49 -15.08
N LEU A 427 -7.25 -34.38 -14.39
CA LEU A 427 -7.17 -34.37 -12.94
C LEU A 427 -8.50 -34.79 -12.30
N ARG A 428 -9.65 -34.32 -12.80
CA ARG A 428 -10.97 -34.77 -12.31
C ARG A 428 -11.15 -36.26 -12.50
N GLN A 429 -10.71 -36.80 -13.64
CA GLN A 429 -10.78 -38.24 -13.89
C GLN A 429 -9.91 -39.03 -12.89
N ALA A 430 -8.67 -38.57 -12.63
CA ALA A 430 -7.75 -39.24 -11.72
C ALA A 430 -8.25 -39.17 -10.26
N LEU A 431 -8.85 -38.05 -9.84
CA LEU A 431 -9.31 -37.82 -8.47
C LEU A 431 -10.74 -38.35 -8.20
N LYS A 432 -11.39 -38.97 -9.18
CA LYS A 432 -12.71 -39.54 -8.99
C LYS A 432 -12.71 -40.56 -7.82
N GLY A 433 -13.64 -40.38 -6.88
CA GLY A 433 -13.78 -41.24 -5.70
C GLY A 433 -12.86 -40.90 -4.53
N THR A 434 -11.97 -39.89 -4.63
CA THR A 434 -11.10 -39.45 -3.52
C THR A 434 -11.78 -38.46 -2.57
N GLY A 435 -12.88 -37.83 -2.97
CA GLY A 435 -13.51 -36.72 -2.23
C GLY A 435 -12.87 -35.36 -2.48
N CYS A 436 -11.81 -35.29 -3.29
CA CYS A 436 -11.14 -34.03 -3.64
C CYS A 436 -11.80 -33.36 -4.84
N GLY A 437 -12.12 -32.09 -4.71
CA GLY A 437 -12.61 -31.26 -5.82
C GLY A 437 -11.48 -30.72 -6.70
N VAL A 438 -11.79 -30.45 -7.97
CA VAL A 438 -10.86 -29.73 -8.88
C VAL A 438 -11.46 -28.40 -9.23
N ARG A 439 -10.74 -27.31 -8.95
CA ARG A 439 -11.11 -25.96 -9.32
C ARG A 439 -10.23 -25.48 -10.48
N GLU A 440 -10.86 -25.12 -11.57
CA GLU A 440 -10.19 -24.50 -12.69
C GLU A 440 -10.17 -22.99 -12.47
N GLU A 441 -8.99 -22.40 -12.55
CA GLU A 441 -8.78 -20.96 -12.39
C GLU A 441 -8.30 -20.37 -13.72
N PHE A 442 -8.95 -19.31 -14.14
CA PHE A 442 -8.59 -18.56 -15.33
C PHE A 442 -8.00 -17.21 -14.91
N SER A 443 -6.78 -16.91 -15.29
CA SER A 443 -6.11 -15.68 -14.93
C SER A 443 -5.77 -14.81 -16.12
N ILE A 444 -6.21 -13.55 -16.07
CA ILE A 444 -5.88 -12.49 -17.01
C ILE A 444 -4.84 -11.51 -16.48
N THR A 445 -4.45 -11.67 -15.20
CA THR A 445 -3.52 -10.76 -14.51
C THR A 445 -2.09 -11.26 -14.65
N ASN A 446 -1.11 -10.34 -14.71
CA ASN A 446 0.31 -10.67 -14.75
C ASN A 446 0.71 -11.60 -13.57
N LYS A 447 1.40 -12.72 -13.89
CA LYS A 447 1.81 -13.75 -12.91
C LYS A 447 2.66 -13.16 -11.79
N GLN A 448 3.65 -12.30 -12.10
CA GLN A 448 4.51 -11.67 -11.10
C GLN A 448 3.72 -10.81 -10.11
N LYS A 449 2.77 -10.02 -10.61
CA LYS A 449 1.90 -9.21 -9.74
C LYS A 449 1.07 -10.07 -8.81
N ARG A 450 0.49 -11.17 -9.30
CA ARG A 450 -0.29 -12.10 -8.46
C ARG A 450 0.55 -12.75 -7.36
N ILE A 451 1.78 -13.12 -7.66
CA ILE A 451 2.72 -13.69 -6.69
C ILE A 451 3.03 -12.64 -5.60
N LEU A 452 3.40 -11.43 -5.98
CA LEU A 452 3.67 -10.34 -5.03
C LEU A 452 2.45 -10.06 -4.13
N ASP A 453 1.27 -9.90 -4.73
CA ASP A 453 0.02 -9.63 -4.01
C ASP A 453 -0.34 -10.76 -3.02
N ALA A 454 -0.02 -12.02 -3.35
CA ALA A 454 -0.32 -13.16 -2.51
C ALA A 454 0.63 -13.30 -1.31
N PHE A 455 1.91 -12.99 -1.48
CA PHE A 455 2.94 -13.19 -0.47
C PHE A 455 3.19 -11.96 0.41
N GLU A 456 2.89 -10.75 -0.07
CA GLU A 456 3.21 -9.51 0.65
C GLU A 456 2.62 -9.47 2.06
N ALA A 457 1.32 -9.70 2.21
CA ALA A 457 0.67 -9.66 3.51
C ALA A 457 1.13 -10.78 4.46
N PRO A 458 1.21 -12.07 4.04
CA PRO A 458 1.71 -13.13 4.89
C PRO A 458 3.17 -12.96 5.33
N LEU A 459 4.04 -12.47 4.44
CA LEU A 459 5.45 -12.22 4.76
C LEU A 459 5.60 -11.02 5.68
N SER A 460 4.94 -9.90 5.38
CA SER A 460 5.05 -8.68 6.19
C SER A 460 4.52 -8.86 7.61
N SER A 461 3.48 -9.67 7.80
CA SER A 461 2.92 -10.01 9.11
C SER A 461 3.55 -11.25 9.77
N ARG A 462 4.50 -11.92 9.10
CA ARG A 462 5.15 -13.18 9.55
C ARG A 462 4.16 -14.32 9.82
N PHE A 463 3.08 -14.39 9.08
CA PHE A 463 2.08 -15.47 9.15
C PHE A 463 2.35 -16.62 8.18
N LEU A 464 3.43 -16.53 7.37
CA LEU A 464 3.84 -17.59 6.46
C LEU A 464 4.92 -18.46 7.11
N TRP A 465 4.62 -19.76 7.17
CA TRP A 465 5.53 -20.82 7.57
C TRP A 465 5.83 -21.70 6.36
N ALA A 466 7.03 -22.24 6.24
CA ALA A 466 7.36 -23.23 5.22
C ALA A 466 8.08 -24.43 5.83
N HIS A 467 7.78 -25.60 5.29
CA HIS A 467 8.50 -26.82 5.66
C HIS A 467 9.94 -26.73 5.14
N THR A 468 10.90 -27.33 5.87
CA THR A 468 12.31 -27.36 5.48
C THR A 468 12.51 -27.82 4.03
N ASP A 469 11.78 -28.84 3.57
CA ASP A 469 11.86 -29.33 2.19
C ASP A 469 11.48 -28.28 1.13
N VAL A 470 10.62 -27.33 1.48
CA VAL A 470 10.24 -26.21 0.59
C VAL A 470 11.35 -25.16 0.58
N LEU A 471 11.95 -24.88 1.74
CA LEU A 471 13.04 -23.91 1.88
C LEU A 471 14.34 -24.40 1.24
N ASP A 472 14.58 -25.69 1.26
CA ASP A 472 15.74 -26.33 0.59
C ASP A 472 15.50 -26.58 -0.90
N GLY A 473 14.32 -26.22 -1.40
CA GLY A 473 13.90 -26.46 -2.78
C GLY A 473 14.05 -25.23 -3.69
N PRO A 474 13.89 -25.42 -5.01
CA PRO A 474 14.09 -24.37 -6.01
C PRO A 474 13.13 -23.18 -5.87
N ALA A 475 11.98 -23.36 -5.20
CA ALA A 475 11.02 -22.28 -4.99
C ALA A 475 11.59 -21.15 -4.10
N TYR A 476 12.39 -21.51 -3.09
CA TYR A 476 13.04 -20.54 -2.22
C TYR A 476 14.13 -19.73 -2.97
N ASP A 477 14.89 -20.39 -3.82
CA ASP A 477 15.89 -19.71 -4.64
C ASP A 477 15.26 -18.75 -5.65
N GLN A 478 14.12 -19.14 -6.24
CA GLN A 478 13.36 -18.27 -7.14
C GLN A 478 12.77 -17.03 -6.46
N MET A 479 12.49 -17.09 -5.15
CA MET A 479 12.04 -15.93 -4.38
C MET A 479 13.17 -14.94 -4.09
N ARG A 480 14.44 -15.40 -4.06
CA ARG A 480 15.62 -14.55 -3.85
C ARG A 480 16.11 -13.84 -5.12
N GLY A 481 15.84 -14.40 -6.27
CA GLY A 481 16.26 -13.89 -7.59
C GLY A 481 15.30 -12.93 -8.20
#